data_2fd5ede0facfe706e61edc5193eb0daf
#
_entry.id   2fd5ede0facfe706e61edc5193eb0daf
#
_cell.length_a   1.000
_cell.length_b   1.000
_cell.length_c   1.000
_cell.angle_alpha   90.00
_cell.angle_beta   90.00
_cell.angle_gamma   90.00
#
_symmetry.space_group_name_H-M   'P 1'
#
loop_
_entity.id
_entity.type
_entity.pdbx_description
1 polymer ?
#
loop_
_entity_poly.entity_id
_entity_poly.type
_entity_poly.pdbx_seq_one_letter_code
_entity_poly.pdbx_strand_id
1 'polypeptide(L)'
;MTDWTDRISSIIFTRIKNEFSSSLKTKYKMKDENFSTVGSSDTPAVFPFVYVQILPSAEAGQDIEGNTINAGLFTFQIEVTDNKKQVIAKEIMSEVKRIMKSMRFAVQPTPDIQDTKDTHRVIIRCSRTIASGDRL
;
A
#
# COMPACT_ATOMS: atom_id res chain seq x y z
N MET A 1 18.38 4.14 17.84
CA MET A 1 17.66 5.24 17.21
C MET A 1 17.02 4.74 15.91
N THR A 2 15.75 5.01 15.74
CA THR A 2 15.01 4.58 14.54
C THR A 2 15.36 5.48 13.37
N ASP A 3 15.77 4.87 12.26
CA ASP A 3 15.99 5.59 11.02
C ASP A 3 14.67 6.18 10.51
N TRP A 4 14.73 7.37 9.88
CA TRP A 4 13.54 7.99 9.31
C TRP A 4 12.87 7.09 8.25
N THR A 5 13.63 6.23 7.60
CA THR A 5 13.09 5.28 6.61
C THR A 5 12.15 4.27 7.23
N ASP A 6 12.34 3.92 8.50
CA ASP A 6 11.47 2.97 9.20
C ASP A 6 10.07 3.53 9.43
N ARG A 7 9.93 4.86 9.43
CA ARG A 7 8.65 5.50 9.64
C ARG A 7 7.79 5.58 8.37
N ILE A 8 8.42 5.49 7.22
CA ILE A 8 7.73 5.68 5.93
C ILE A 8 6.62 4.66 5.77
N SER A 9 6.91 3.39 6.03
CA SER A 9 5.89 2.34 5.93
C SER A 9 4.68 2.62 6.81
N SER A 10 4.92 3.03 8.04
CA SER A 10 3.86 3.35 9.00
C SER A 10 3.03 4.57 8.55
N ILE A 11 3.70 5.61 8.06
CA ILE A 11 3.03 6.83 7.58
C ILE A 11 2.15 6.51 6.38
N ILE A 12 2.67 5.77 5.41
CA ILE A 12 1.92 5.41 4.21
C ILE A 12 0.70 4.57 4.57
N PHE A 13 0.88 3.55 5.40
CA PHE A 13 -0.21 2.71 5.83
C PHE A 13 -1.32 3.49 6.54
N THR A 14 -0.93 4.38 7.46
CA THR A 14 -1.87 5.21 8.21
C THR A 14 -2.63 6.15 7.27
N ARG A 15 -1.95 6.73 6.28
CA ARG A 15 -2.58 7.59 5.27
C ARG A 15 -3.60 6.83 4.44
N ILE A 16 -3.27 5.64 3.98
CA ILE A 16 -4.21 4.81 3.22
C ILE A 16 -5.46 4.55 4.05
N LYS A 17 -5.27 4.14 5.30
CA LYS A 17 -6.37 3.78 6.19
C LYS A 17 -7.27 4.98 6.52
N ASN A 18 -6.67 6.14 6.80
CA ASN A 18 -7.41 7.32 7.23
C ASN A 18 -8.05 8.09 6.07
N GLU A 19 -7.43 8.10 4.90
CA GLU A 19 -7.95 8.83 3.73
C GLU A 19 -8.85 7.99 2.85
N PHE A 20 -9.01 6.71 3.18
CA PHE A 20 -9.89 5.83 2.43
C PHE A 20 -11.34 6.35 2.50
N SER A 21 -12.04 6.29 1.37
CA SER A 21 -13.41 6.81 1.25
C SER A 21 -14.35 6.23 2.31
N SER A 22 -15.02 7.11 3.05
CA SER A 22 -16.01 6.70 4.05
C SER A 22 -17.20 5.99 3.42
N SER A 23 -17.59 6.39 2.21
CA SER A 23 -18.69 5.74 1.50
C SER A 23 -18.35 4.30 1.12
N LEU A 24 -17.11 4.02 0.70
CA LEU A 24 -16.69 2.66 0.40
C LEU A 24 -16.55 1.82 1.66
N LYS A 25 -16.06 2.41 2.75
CA LYS A 25 -16.00 1.70 4.04
C LYS A 25 -17.39 1.28 4.50
N THR A 26 -18.36 2.16 4.37
CA THR A 26 -19.75 1.87 4.73
C THR A 26 -20.36 0.83 3.78
N LYS A 27 -20.14 0.99 2.48
CA LYS A 27 -20.68 0.10 1.45
C LYS A 27 -20.24 -1.35 1.63
N TYR A 28 -18.97 -1.55 1.96
CA TYR A 28 -18.38 -2.88 2.11
C TYR A 28 -18.11 -3.28 3.56
N LYS A 29 -18.61 -2.49 4.52
CA LYS A 29 -18.47 -2.76 5.96
C LYS A 29 -17.02 -2.94 6.39
N MET A 30 -16.14 -2.07 5.85
CA MET A 30 -14.72 -2.12 6.17
C MET A 30 -14.40 -1.40 7.47
N LYS A 31 -13.59 -2.04 8.29
CA LYS A 31 -13.11 -1.51 9.57
C LYS A 31 -11.58 -1.50 9.57
N ASP A 32 -10.98 -1.09 10.65
CA ASP A 32 -9.52 -1.08 10.79
C ASP A 32 -8.91 -2.46 10.53
N GLU A 33 -9.57 -3.53 10.92
CA GLU A 33 -9.11 -4.90 10.71
C GLU A 33 -9.06 -5.33 9.24
N ASN A 34 -9.73 -4.59 8.36
CA ASN A 34 -9.67 -4.84 6.92
C ASN A 34 -8.39 -4.32 6.26
N PHE A 35 -7.56 -3.61 7.00
CA PHE A 35 -6.28 -3.09 6.55
C PHE A 35 -5.16 -3.69 7.39
N SER A 36 -4.08 -4.13 6.75
CA SER A 36 -2.94 -4.71 7.47
C SER A 36 -1.63 -4.50 6.73
N THR A 37 -0.54 -4.44 7.49
CA THR A 37 0.82 -4.49 6.97
C THR A 37 1.43 -5.88 7.11
N VAL A 38 0.70 -6.80 7.72
CA VAL A 38 1.16 -8.17 7.95
C VAL A 38 0.33 -9.14 7.11
N GLY A 39 0.98 -9.81 6.18
CA GLY A 39 0.36 -10.88 5.43
C GLY A 39 0.51 -12.18 6.20
N SER A 40 -0.52 -12.56 6.94
CA SER A 40 -0.45 -13.72 7.83
C SER A 40 -0.80 -15.04 7.18
N SER A 41 -1.52 -15.01 6.05
CA SER A 41 -1.91 -16.21 5.34
C SER A 41 -2.39 -15.86 3.94
N ASP A 42 -2.47 -16.89 3.08
CA ASP A 42 -3.01 -16.71 1.73
C ASP A 42 -4.51 -16.39 1.76
N THR A 43 -5.18 -16.70 2.85
CA THR A 43 -6.61 -16.46 3.01
C THR A 43 -6.85 -15.52 4.19
N PRO A 44 -7.14 -14.24 3.96
CA PRO A 44 -7.49 -13.31 5.04
C PRO A 44 -8.74 -13.78 5.80
N ALA A 45 -8.81 -13.39 7.08
CA ALA A 45 -9.97 -13.72 7.92
C ALA A 45 -11.16 -12.79 7.65
N VAL A 46 -10.92 -11.59 7.10
CA VAL A 46 -11.95 -10.59 6.81
C VAL A 46 -11.85 -10.15 5.35
N PHE A 47 -13.01 -9.84 4.76
CA PHE A 47 -13.09 -9.38 3.38
C PHE A 47 -14.00 -8.15 3.29
N PRO A 48 -13.72 -7.21 2.38
CA PRO A 48 -12.51 -7.12 1.57
C PRO A 48 -11.28 -6.82 2.43
N PHE A 49 -10.11 -7.27 2.00
CA PHE A 49 -8.88 -7.11 2.78
C PHE A 49 -7.85 -6.33 1.98
N VAL A 50 -7.25 -5.31 2.62
CA VAL A 50 -6.20 -4.49 2.02
C VAL A 50 -4.89 -4.75 2.74
N TYR A 51 -3.93 -5.32 2.03
CA TYR A 51 -2.60 -5.62 2.55
C TYR A 51 -1.58 -4.67 1.91
N VAL A 52 -0.88 -3.92 2.75
CA VAL A 52 0.13 -2.95 2.31
C VAL A 52 1.49 -3.48 2.72
N GLN A 53 2.33 -3.79 1.75
CA GLN A 53 3.66 -4.33 1.97
C GLN A 53 4.72 -3.39 1.42
N ILE A 54 5.73 -3.08 2.23
CA ILE A 54 6.90 -2.39 1.72
C ILE A 54 7.87 -3.43 1.13
N LEU A 55 8.38 -3.15 -0.06
CA LEU A 55 9.36 -4.02 -0.71
C LEU A 55 10.78 -3.51 -0.45
N PRO A 56 11.79 -4.39 -0.49
CA PRO A 56 13.17 -3.95 -0.42
C PRO A 56 13.47 -2.92 -1.50
N SER A 57 14.18 -1.87 -1.14
CA SER A 57 14.49 -0.79 -2.06
C SER A 57 15.97 -0.42 -1.98
N ALA A 58 16.46 0.19 -3.08
CA ALA A 58 17.83 0.67 -3.14
C ALA A 58 17.93 2.04 -2.45
N GLU A 59 19.06 2.29 -1.82
CA GLU A 59 19.40 3.60 -1.29
C GLU A 59 19.69 4.59 -2.41
N ALA A 60 19.31 5.85 -2.17
CA ALA A 60 19.63 6.95 -3.08
C ALA A 60 20.04 8.15 -2.23
N GLY A 61 20.89 9.02 -2.79
CA GLY A 61 21.30 10.24 -2.11
C GLY A 61 22.12 10.01 -0.84
N GLN A 62 22.97 9.00 -0.82
CA GLN A 62 23.91 8.80 0.30
C GLN A 62 24.90 9.96 0.35
N ASP A 63 25.43 10.23 1.55
CA ASP A 63 26.54 11.16 1.69
C ASP A 63 27.83 10.53 1.12
N ILE A 64 28.88 11.33 1.03
CA ILE A 64 30.17 10.92 0.45
C ILE A 64 30.76 9.71 1.18
N GLU A 65 30.52 9.60 2.47
CA GLU A 65 31.04 8.54 3.33
C GLU A 65 30.12 7.33 3.41
N GLY A 66 28.90 7.44 2.84
CA GLY A 66 27.93 6.37 2.87
C GLY A 66 27.31 6.13 4.24
N ASN A 67 27.45 7.07 5.17
CA ASN A 67 26.96 6.92 6.53
C ASN A 67 25.54 7.38 6.74
N THR A 68 25.02 8.23 5.83
CA THR A 68 23.72 8.83 5.96
C THR A 68 22.90 8.57 4.71
N ILE A 69 21.68 8.11 4.89
CA ILE A 69 20.71 7.97 3.80
C ILE A 69 19.91 9.24 3.74
N ASN A 70 20.06 10.01 2.65
CA ASN A 70 19.33 11.26 2.44
C ASN A 70 18.03 11.06 1.65
N ALA A 71 17.98 10.04 0.82
CA ALA A 71 16.80 9.69 0.04
C ALA A 71 16.79 8.19 -0.23
N GLY A 72 15.63 7.65 -0.55
CA GLY A 72 15.48 6.26 -0.93
C GLY A 72 14.33 6.10 -1.90
N LEU A 73 14.43 5.10 -2.77
CA LEU A 73 13.31 4.69 -3.61
C LEU A 73 12.47 3.71 -2.80
N PHE A 74 11.27 4.12 -2.47
CA PHE A 74 10.32 3.31 -1.71
C PHE A 74 9.30 2.70 -2.65
N THR A 75 9.19 1.38 -2.60
CA THR A 75 8.22 0.63 -3.39
C THR A 75 7.29 -0.11 -2.46
N PHE A 76 6.00 0.07 -2.68
CA PHE A 76 4.95 -0.62 -1.94
C PHE A 76 4.20 -1.54 -2.87
N GLN A 77 3.94 -2.75 -2.42
CA GLN A 77 3.02 -3.66 -3.07
C GLN A 77 1.74 -3.68 -2.26
N ILE A 78 0.63 -3.38 -2.91
CA ILE A 78 -0.66 -3.32 -2.25
C ILE A 78 -1.55 -4.37 -2.89
N GLU A 79 -2.15 -5.21 -2.04
CA GLU A 79 -3.01 -6.30 -2.48
C GLU A 79 -4.39 -6.11 -1.87
N VAL A 80 -5.41 -6.15 -2.71
CA VAL A 80 -6.80 -6.13 -2.27
C VAL A 80 -7.41 -7.48 -2.60
N THR A 81 -7.94 -8.16 -1.59
CA THR A 81 -8.55 -9.48 -1.75
C THR A 81 -10.02 -9.40 -1.35
N ASP A 82 -10.88 -9.93 -2.19
CA ASP A 82 -12.30 -10.07 -1.91
C ASP A 82 -12.75 -11.50 -2.20
N ASN A 83 -13.74 -11.98 -1.45
CA ASN A 83 -14.25 -13.33 -1.62
C ASN A 83 -15.59 -13.41 -2.36
N LYS A 84 -16.07 -12.30 -2.89
CA LYS A 84 -17.35 -12.22 -3.58
C LYS A 84 -17.20 -11.91 -5.07
N LYS A 85 -16.60 -10.76 -5.40
CA LYS A 85 -16.49 -10.28 -6.79
C LYS A 85 -15.17 -9.57 -7.04
N GLN A 86 -14.61 -9.78 -8.22
CA GLN A 86 -13.42 -9.08 -8.68
C GLN A 86 -13.67 -7.56 -8.75
N VAL A 87 -14.88 -7.15 -9.14
CA VAL A 87 -15.24 -5.74 -9.25
C VAL A 87 -15.07 -5.01 -7.91
N ILE A 88 -15.40 -5.67 -6.80
CA ILE A 88 -15.23 -5.10 -5.47
C ILE A 88 -13.75 -4.84 -5.18
N ALA A 89 -12.90 -5.83 -5.45
CA ALA A 89 -11.46 -5.67 -5.26
C ALA A 89 -10.90 -4.55 -6.13
N LYS A 90 -11.35 -4.45 -7.38
CA LYS A 90 -10.93 -3.38 -8.30
C LYS A 90 -11.38 -2.00 -7.83
N GLU A 91 -12.60 -1.87 -7.33
CA GLU A 91 -13.12 -0.61 -6.84
C GLU A 91 -12.32 -0.10 -5.64
N ILE A 92 -12.03 -1.01 -4.70
CA ILE A 92 -11.21 -0.68 -3.54
C ILE A 92 -9.79 -0.31 -3.96
N MET A 93 -9.23 -1.05 -4.92
CA MET A 93 -7.90 -0.74 -5.43
C MET A 93 -7.86 0.62 -6.13
N SER A 94 -8.93 1.02 -6.82
CA SER A 94 -9.00 2.34 -7.44
C SER A 94 -8.92 3.45 -6.40
N GLU A 95 -9.53 3.27 -5.24
CA GLU A 95 -9.43 4.22 -4.14
C GLU A 95 -8.01 4.26 -3.56
N VAL A 96 -7.38 3.10 -3.39
CA VAL A 96 -5.99 3.03 -2.93
C VAL A 96 -5.06 3.75 -3.91
N LYS A 97 -5.26 3.54 -5.21
CA LYS A 97 -4.49 4.24 -6.25
C LYS A 97 -4.62 5.76 -6.12
N ARG A 98 -5.85 6.24 -5.90
CA ARG A 98 -6.09 7.68 -5.72
C ARG A 98 -5.27 8.22 -4.56
N ILE A 99 -5.27 7.53 -3.44
CA ILE A 99 -4.52 7.94 -2.24
C ILE A 99 -3.01 7.94 -2.52
N MET A 100 -2.51 6.88 -3.14
CA MET A 100 -1.08 6.79 -3.46
C MET A 100 -0.65 7.89 -4.43
N LYS A 101 -1.47 8.19 -5.43
CA LYS A 101 -1.20 9.30 -6.36
C LYS A 101 -1.21 10.65 -5.64
N SER A 102 -2.07 10.83 -4.65
CA SER A 102 -2.10 12.06 -3.85
C SER A 102 -0.81 12.27 -3.07
N MET A 103 -0.12 11.20 -2.74
CA MET A 103 1.21 11.22 -2.12
C MET A 103 2.35 11.21 -3.14
N ARG A 104 2.05 11.46 -4.41
CA ARG A 104 3.01 11.56 -5.53
C ARG A 104 3.74 10.26 -5.86
N PHE A 105 3.13 9.12 -5.57
CA PHE A 105 3.68 7.84 -6.01
C PHE A 105 3.38 7.59 -7.48
N ALA A 106 4.35 7.02 -8.18
CA ALA A 106 4.11 6.43 -9.49
C ALA A 106 3.38 5.11 -9.27
N VAL A 107 2.23 4.95 -9.90
CA VAL A 107 1.34 3.81 -9.70
C VAL A 107 1.32 2.96 -10.95
N GLN A 108 1.46 1.66 -10.79
CA GLN A 108 1.31 0.69 -11.87
C GLN A 108 -0.05 0.89 -12.56
N PRO A 109 -0.08 1.17 -13.88
CA PRO A 109 -1.34 1.52 -14.55
C PRO A 109 -2.32 0.37 -14.65
N THR A 110 -1.82 -0.85 -14.84
CA THR A 110 -2.67 -2.04 -14.95
C THR A 110 -2.34 -2.97 -13.80
N PRO A 111 -3.31 -3.27 -12.93
CA PRO A 111 -3.06 -4.17 -11.81
C PRO A 111 -2.90 -5.61 -12.27
N ASP A 112 -2.14 -6.38 -11.51
CA ASP A 112 -2.10 -7.82 -11.64
C ASP A 112 -3.33 -8.40 -10.96
N ILE A 113 -4.00 -9.34 -11.61
CA ILE A 113 -5.22 -9.94 -11.10
C ILE A 113 -4.98 -11.44 -10.92
N GLN A 114 -5.26 -11.91 -9.71
CA GLN A 114 -5.14 -13.33 -9.37
C GLN A 114 -6.49 -13.80 -8.82
N ASP A 115 -7.23 -14.49 -9.67
CA ASP A 115 -8.50 -15.09 -9.27
C ASP A 115 -8.28 -16.56 -8.91
N THR A 116 -8.87 -16.95 -7.79
CA THR A 116 -9.01 -18.35 -7.43
C THR A 116 -10.49 -18.70 -7.41
N LYS A 117 -10.81 -19.95 -7.11
CA LYS A 117 -12.19 -20.38 -6.98
C LYS A 117 -12.97 -19.55 -5.94
N ASP A 118 -12.31 -19.17 -4.86
CA ASP A 118 -12.96 -18.57 -3.70
C ASP A 118 -12.59 -17.11 -3.46
N THR A 119 -11.54 -16.59 -4.11
CA THR A 119 -11.06 -15.24 -3.88
C THR A 119 -10.63 -14.53 -5.16
N HIS A 120 -10.70 -13.20 -5.11
CA HIS A 120 -10.25 -12.31 -6.18
C HIS A 120 -9.23 -11.36 -5.59
N ARG A 121 -8.00 -11.43 -6.08
CA ARG A 121 -6.91 -10.60 -5.59
C ARG A 121 -6.44 -9.64 -6.69
N VAL A 122 -6.35 -8.37 -6.35
CA VAL A 122 -5.84 -7.33 -7.25
C VAL A 122 -4.59 -6.75 -6.61
N ILE A 123 -3.49 -6.72 -7.37
CA ILE A 123 -2.17 -6.33 -6.86
C ILE A 123 -1.63 -5.18 -7.68
N ILE A 124 -1.13 -4.12 -7.01
CA ILE A 124 -0.40 -3.04 -7.66
C ILE A 124 0.92 -2.80 -6.96
N ARG A 125 1.84 -2.17 -7.68
CA ARG A 125 3.08 -1.65 -7.13
C ARG A 125 3.13 -0.15 -7.34
N CYS A 126 3.56 0.56 -6.30
CA CYS A 126 3.71 2.01 -6.32
C CYS A 126 5.11 2.35 -5.84
N SER A 127 5.75 3.32 -6.46
CA SER A 127 7.09 3.72 -6.06
C SER A 127 7.26 5.22 -6.06
N ARG A 128 8.11 5.70 -5.17
CA ARG A 128 8.47 7.11 -5.07
C ARG A 128 9.84 7.24 -4.41
N THR A 129 10.67 8.13 -4.92
CA THR A 129 11.87 8.56 -4.21
C THR A 129 11.45 9.55 -3.13
N ILE A 130 11.79 9.24 -1.89
CA ILE A 130 11.46 10.07 -0.73
C ILE A 130 12.76 10.50 -0.07
N ALA A 131 12.93 11.80 0.11
CA ALA A 131 14.07 12.36 0.83
C ALA A 131 13.71 12.61 2.28
N SER A 132 14.73 12.67 3.13
CA SER A 132 14.55 13.05 4.53
C SER A 132 13.93 14.44 4.61
N GLY A 133 12.82 14.56 5.34
CA GLY A 133 12.10 15.83 5.48
C GLY A 133 11.04 16.10 4.41
N ASP A 134 10.86 15.21 3.44
CA ASP A 134 9.78 15.34 2.46
C ASP A 134 8.40 15.26 3.14
N ARG A 135 7.46 16.01 2.60
CA ARG A 135 6.05 15.87 2.95
C ARG A 135 5.37 14.92 1.98
N LEU A 136 4.58 14.04 2.54
CA LEU A 136 3.83 13.05 1.76
C LEU A 136 2.39 13.47 1.56
#